data_85a617e9213498f8c14f359d5287a432
#
_entry.id   85a617e9213498f8c14f359d5287a432
#
_cell.length_a   1.000
_cell.length_b   1.000
_cell.length_c   1.000
_cell.angle_alpha   90.00
_cell.angle_beta   90.00
_cell.angle_gamma   90.00
#
_symmetry.space_group_name_H-M   'P 1'
#
loop_
_entity.id
_entity.type
_entity.pdbx_description
1 polymer ?
#
loop_
_entity_poly.entity_id
_entity_poly.type
_entity_poly.pdbx_seq_one_letter_code
_entity_poly.pdbx_strand_id
1 'polypeptide(L)'
;MNILEILKQDYQRFPDNQTYDIYSENVYFKDPVNEFRGVKRYQKMIHFLGNFFNNVQMDVHDIRREGNTIYTDWTLHLTPPLPWKPRLSIPGRSELKLNENDQITAHIDYWHISRWDVLKQNFSSSPH
;
A
#
# COMPACT_ATOMS: atom_id res chain seq x y z
N MET A 1 -2.35 21.93 2.66
CA MET A 1 -1.53 20.75 3.03
C MET A 1 -0.89 20.19 1.78
N ASN A 2 0.41 19.96 1.77
CA ASN A 2 1.05 19.43 0.59
C ASN A 2 0.89 17.90 0.52
N ILE A 3 1.21 17.35 -0.64
CA ILE A 3 0.98 15.92 -0.89
C ILE A 3 1.80 15.01 0.03
N LEU A 4 3.01 15.42 0.42
CA LEU A 4 3.82 14.60 1.33
C LEU A 4 3.17 14.47 2.71
N GLU A 5 2.59 15.55 3.22
CA GLU A 5 1.89 15.53 4.49
C GLU A 5 0.62 14.70 4.42
N ILE A 6 -0.12 14.81 3.31
CA ILE A 6 -1.33 14.00 3.08
C ILE A 6 -0.96 12.53 3.10
N LEU A 7 0.09 12.15 2.39
CA LEU A 7 0.54 10.76 2.34
C LEU A 7 0.98 10.25 3.71
N LYS A 8 1.71 11.05 4.48
CA LYS A 8 2.11 10.67 5.84
C LYS A 8 0.90 10.35 6.71
N GLN A 9 -0.13 11.20 6.64
CA GLN A 9 -1.35 10.98 7.40
C GLN A 9 -2.11 9.76 6.91
N ASP A 10 -2.19 9.57 5.59
CA ASP A 10 -2.86 8.41 5.00
C ASP A 10 -2.19 7.10 5.42
N TYR A 11 -0.87 7.05 5.42
CA TYR A 11 -0.14 5.86 5.87
C TYR A 11 -0.40 5.55 7.36
N GLN A 12 -0.50 6.57 8.20
CA GLN A 12 -0.74 6.38 9.64
C GLN A 12 -2.09 5.73 9.92
N ARG A 13 -3.08 5.98 9.09
CA ARG A 13 -4.44 5.43 9.27
C ARG A 13 -4.80 4.36 8.25
N PHE A 14 -3.83 3.95 7.43
CA PHE A 14 -4.05 2.92 6.43
C PHE A 14 -4.63 1.65 7.07
N PRO A 15 -5.68 1.01 6.49
CA PRO A 15 -6.29 1.31 5.20
C PRO A 15 -7.51 2.25 5.27
N ASP A 16 -7.77 2.85 6.44
CA ASP A 16 -8.97 3.65 6.66
C ASP A 16 -8.78 5.09 6.21
N ASN A 17 -9.89 5.72 5.80
CA ASN A 17 -9.97 7.17 5.53
C ASN A 17 -8.85 7.69 4.63
N GLN A 18 -8.56 6.97 3.55
CA GLN A 18 -7.53 7.37 2.60
C GLN A 18 -8.02 8.54 1.75
N THR A 19 -7.08 9.39 1.31
CA THR A 19 -7.37 10.56 0.50
C THR A 19 -7.28 10.20 -0.97
N TYR A 20 -8.42 9.82 -1.58
CA TYR A 20 -8.43 9.40 -2.99
C TYR A 20 -8.36 10.57 -3.95
N ASP A 21 -8.65 11.79 -3.50
CA ASP A 21 -8.62 12.99 -4.35
C ASP A 21 -7.22 13.34 -4.83
N ILE A 22 -6.18 12.82 -4.19
CA ILE A 22 -4.79 13.05 -4.64
C ILE A 22 -4.40 12.17 -5.83
N TYR A 23 -5.28 11.24 -6.22
CA TYR A 23 -5.07 10.36 -7.37
C TYR A 23 -5.84 10.88 -8.58
N SER A 24 -5.24 10.77 -9.77
CA SER A 24 -6.00 11.03 -11.00
C SER A 24 -7.05 9.94 -11.20
N GLU A 25 -8.16 10.27 -11.88
CA GLU A 25 -9.23 9.31 -12.12
C GLU A 25 -8.73 8.03 -12.81
N ASN A 26 -7.75 8.18 -13.69
CA ASN A 26 -7.22 7.09 -14.51
C ASN A 26 -5.85 6.62 -14.01
N VAL A 27 -5.62 6.70 -12.71
CA VAL A 27 -4.34 6.30 -12.13
C VAL A 27 -3.98 4.86 -12.50
N TYR A 28 -2.72 4.66 -12.89
CA TYR A 28 -2.18 3.33 -13.13
C TYR A 28 -1.68 2.74 -11.82
N PHE A 29 -2.14 1.54 -11.47
CA PHE A 29 -1.68 0.84 -10.27
C PHE A 29 -1.07 -0.50 -10.65
N LYS A 30 0.06 -0.81 -10.04
CA LYS A 30 0.71 -2.11 -10.20
C LYS A 30 1.40 -2.53 -8.91
N ASP A 31 1.19 -3.78 -8.53
CA ASP A 31 1.99 -4.46 -7.51
C ASP A 31 2.29 -5.89 -8.00
N PRO A 32 2.97 -6.73 -7.22
CA PRO A 32 3.29 -8.09 -7.69
C PRO A 32 2.10 -8.99 -8.02
N VAL A 33 0.90 -8.65 -7.57
CA VAL A 33 -0.30 -9.47 -7.79
C VAL A 33 -1.45 -8.72 -8.48
N ASN A 34 -1.32 -7.41 -8.67
CA ASN A 34 -2.37 -6.59 -9.27
C ASN A 34 -1.81 -5.65 -10.34
N GLU A 35 -2.62 -5.39 -11.35
CA GLU A 35 -2.32 -4.36 -12.35
C GLU A 35 -3.64 -3.88 -12.96
N PHE A 36 -3.92 -2.58 -12.85
CA PHE A 36 -5.16 -2.01 -13.37
C PHE A 36 -5.06 -0.49 -13.48
N ARG A 37 -6.10 0.13 -14.05
CA ARG A 37 -6.25 1.59 -14.08
C ARG A 37 -7.57 1.98 -13.43
N GLY A 38 -7.56 3.14 -12.79
CA GLY A 38 -8.76 3.75 -12.24
C GLY A 38 -8.73 3.86 -10.72
N VAL A 39 -8.99 5.07 -10.23
CA VAL A 39 -8.99 5.34 -8.78
C VAL A 39 -10.10 4.57 -8.07
N LYS A 40 -11.23 4.34 -8.74
CA LYS A 40 -12.33 3.57 -8.13
C LYS A 40 -11.93 2.12 -7.90
N ARG A 41 -11.18 1.53 -8.81
CA ARG A 41 -10.64 0.17 -8.62
C ARG A 41 -9.64 0.13 -7.50
N TYR A 42 -8.78 1.15 -7.42
CA TYR A 42 -7.83 1.28 -6.33
C TYR A 42 -8.57 1.36 -4.99
N GLN A 43 -9.60 2.19 -4.91
CA GLN A 43 -10.42 2.33 -3.70
C GLN A 43 -11.05 0.99 -3.29
N LYS A 44 -11.60 0.25 -4.25
CA LYS A 44 -12.18 -1.08 -3.99
C LYS A 44 -11.15 -2.06 -3.46
N MET A 45 -9.93 -2.02 -4.01
CA MET A 45 -8.84 -2.87 -3.55
C MET A 45 -8.48 -2.57 -2.10
N ILE A 46 -8.36 -1.29 -1.75
CA ILE A 46 -8.05 -0.86 -0.38
C ILE A 46 -9.16 -1.27 0.58
N HIS A 47 -10.43 -1.09 0.19
CA HIS A 47 -11.56 -1.51 1.01
C HIS A 47 -11.59 -3.03 1.21
N PHE A 48 -11.30 -3.79 0.17
CA PHE A 48 -11.20 -5.24 0.28
C PHE A 48 -10.13 -5.62 1.30
N LEU A 49 -8.96 -5.01 1.19
CA LEU A 49 -7.84 -5.29 2.09
C LEU A 49 -8.22 -5.02 3.54
N GLY A 50 -8.86 -3.89 3.81
CA GLY A 50 -9.27 -3.53 5.17
C GLY A 50 -10.38 -4.40 5.73
N ASN A 51 -11.26 -4.92 4.88
CA ASN A 51 -12.38 -5.76 5.32
C ASN A 51 -12.02 -7.24 5.42
N PHE A 52 -11.12 -7.71 4.56
CA PHE A 52 -10.75 -9.12 4.53
C PHE A 52 -9.70 -9.46 5.58
N PHE A 53 -8.69 -8.60 5.74
CA PHE A 53 -7.59 -8.83 6.68
C PHE A 53 -7.86 -8.12 8.01
N ASN A 54 -7.31 -8.69 9.08
CA ASN A 54 -7.39 -8.09 10.42
C ASN A 54 -6.07 -7.40 10.76
N ASN A 55 -6.16 -6.39 11.62
CA ASN A 55 -4.98 -5.69 12.16
C ASN A 55 -4.01 -5.21 11.07
N VAL A 56 -4.57 -4.60 10.02
CA VAL A 56 -3.77 -4.05 8.94
C VAL A 56 -3.03 -2.81 9.45
N GLN A 57 -1.72 -2.81 9.29
CA GLN A 57 -0.85 -1.73 9.76
C GLN A 57 0.24 -1.46 8.74
N MET A 58 0.46 -0.19 8.43
CA MET A 58 1.52 0.23 7.53
C MET A 58 2.58 1.00 8.30
N ASP A 59 3.77 0.43 8.40
CA ASP A 59 4.91 1.12 9.02
C ASP A 59 5.72 1.79 7.93
N VAL A 60 5.75 3.11 7.92
CA VAL A 60 6.50 3.88 6.92
C VAL A 60 7.87 4.21 7.47
N HIS A 61 8.90 3.86 6.69
CA HIS A 61 10.29 4.07 7.09
C HIS A 61 10.86 5.34 6.46
N ASP A 62 10.37 5.72 5.28
CA ASP A 62 10.85 6.90 4.58
C ASP A 62 9.81 7.38 3.57
N ILE A 63 9.68 8.69 3.42
CA ILE A 63 8.90 9.34 2.37
C ILE A 63 9.76 10.48 1.83
N ARG A 64 10.06 10.47 0.53
CA ARG A 64 10.83 11.54 -0.09
C ARG A 64 10.31 11.84 -1.48
N ARG A 65 10.48 13.07 -1.90
CA ARG A 65 10.11 13.52 -3.25
C ARG A 65 11.37 13.88 -4.03
N GLU A 66 11.45 13.38 -5.25
CA GLU A 66 12.52 13.70 -6.19
C GLU A 66 11.85 14.09 -7.51
N GLY A 67 11.83 15.40 -7.82
CA GLY A 67 11.13 15.90 -8.99
C GLY A 67 9.63 15.61 -8.93
N ASN A 68 9.12 14.88 -9.91
CA ASN A 68 7.71 14.50 -10.01
C ASN A 68 7.44 13.08 -9.54
N THR A 69 8.35 12.51 -8.77
CA THR A 69 8.18 11.17 -8.22
C THR A 69 8.32 11.20 -6.69
N ILE A 70 7.42 10.55 -6.00
CA ILE A 70 7.51 10.33 -4.56
C ILE A 70 7.87 8.87 -4.33
N TYR A 71 8.88 8.65 -3.50
CA TYR A 71 9.31 7.32 -3.09
C TYR A 71 8.96 7.10 -1.64
N THR A 72 8.36 5.97 -1.33
CA THR A 72 8.05 5.61 0.05
C THR A 72 8.58 4.21 0.33
N ASP A 73 9.20 4.04 1.50
CA ASP A 73 9.64 2.73 1.98
C ASP A 73 8.78 2.35 3.17
N TRP A 74 8.27 1.13 3.17
CA TRP A 74 7.29 0.71 4.17
C TRP A 74 7.35 -0.80 4.42
N THR A 75 6.73 -1.21 5.52
CA THR A 75 6.41 -2.61 5.80
C THR A 75 4.93 -2.71 6.10
N LEU A 76 4.23 -3.53 5.34
CA LEU A 76 2.80 -3.79 5.54
C LEU A 76 2.64 -5.03 6.40
N HIS A 77 1.89 -4.90 7.50
CA HIS A 77 1.53 -6.01 8.38
C HIS A 77 0.05 -6.25 8.29
N LEU A 78 -0.34 -7.52 8.17
CA LEU A 78 -1.75 -7.89 8.16
C LEU A 78 -1.94 -9.33 8.61
N THR A 79 -3.15 -9.65 9.07
CA THR A 79 -3.51 -10.98 9.54
C THR A 79 -4.66 -11.50 8.70
N PRO A 80 -4.45 -12.56 7.90
CA PRO A 80 -5.55 -13.17 7.15
C PRO A 80 -6.54 -13.86 8.11
N PRO A 81 -7.78 -14.10 7.66
CA PRO A 81 -8.82 -14.69 8.51
C PRO A 81 -8.67 -16.21 8.64
N LEU A 82 -7.55 -16.65 9.16
CA LEU A 82 -7.24 -18.05 9.40
C LEU A 82 -7.25 -18.35 10.90
N PRO A 83 -7.66 -19.58 11.32
CA PRO A 83 -7.78 -19.90 12.75
C PRO A 83 -6.49 -19.71 13.55
N TRP A 84 -5.35 -19.98 12.95
CA TRP A 84 -4.03 -19.84 13.63
C TRP A 84 -3.48 -18.42 13.57
N LYS A 85 -4.22 -17.48 12.97
CA LYS A 85 -3.91 -16.04 12.94
C LYS A 85 -2.45 -15.73 12.59
N PRO A 86 -1.97 -16.15 11.41
CA PRO A 86 -0.59 -15.85 11.01
C PRO A 86 -0.43 -14.34 10.80
N ARG A 87 0.73 -13.80 11.14
CA ARG A 87 1.02 -12.39 10.91
C ARG A 87 1.90 -12.26 9.68
N LEU A 88 1.35 -11.68 8.61
CA LEU A 88 2.10 -11.42 7.39
C LEU A 88 2.81 -10.08 7.50
N SER A 89 4.06 -10.03 7.05
CA SER A 89 4.84 -8.80 6.98
C SER A 89 5.48 -8.69 5.61
N ILE A 90 5.15 -7.62 4.90
CA ILE A 90 5.61 -7.41 3.53
C ILE A 90 6.42 -6.13 3.48
N PRO A 91 7.75 -6.21 3.45
CA PRO A 91 8.57 -5.03 3.21
C PRO A 91 8.50 -4.63 1.75
N GLY A 92 8.40 -3.35 1.48
CA GLY A 92 8.28 -2.88 0.12
C GLY A 92 8.54 -1.39 -0.02
N ARG A 93 8.33 -0.92 -1.23
CA ARG A 93 8.41 0.49 -1.55
C ARG A 93 7.38 0.84 -2.61
N SER A 94 6.99 2.11 -2.64
CA SER A 94 6.12 2.64 -3.68
C SER A 94 6.83 3.72 -4.47
N GLU A 95 6.54 3.77 -5.76
CA GLU A 95 6.88 4.90 -6.62
C GLU A 95 5.57 5.55 -7.06
N LEU A 96 5.39 6.81 -6.68
CA LEU A 96 4.19 7.58 -6.99
C LEU A 96 4.57 8.67 -7.96
N LYS A 97 4.09 8.58 -9.20
CA LYS A 97 4.38 9.57 -10.23
C LYS A 97 3.32 10.64 -10.25
N LEU A 98 3.75 11.89 -10.27
CA LEU A 98 2.87 13.06 -10.22
C LEU A 98 2.78 13.75 -11.56
N ASN A 99 1.60 14.29 -11.87
CA ASN A 99 1.45 15.24 -12.97
C ASN A 99 1.75 16.66 -12.46
N GLU A 100 1.60 17.64 -13.33
CA GLU A 100 1.89 19.05 -13.00
C GLU A 100 0.94 19.65 -11.96
N ASN A 101 -0.18 18.99 -11.67
CA ASN A 101 -1.12 19.39 -10.62
C ASN A 101 -0.92 18.62 -9.32
N ASP A 102 0.21 17.93 -9.19
CA ASP A 102 0.54 17.09 -8.03
C ASP A 102 -0.49 15.99 -7.77
N GLN A 103 -1.13 15.50 -8.84
CA GLN A 103 -1.98 14.32 -8.73
C GLN A 103 -1.17 13.07 -9.07
N ILE A 104 -1.41 11.99 -8.36
CA ILE A 104 -0.74 10.71 -8.60
C ILE A 104 -1.34 10.07 -9.85
N THR A 105 -0.52 9.91 -10.89
CA THR A 105 -0.91 9.28 -12.16
C THR A 105 -0.50 7.83 -12.26
N ALA A 106 0.50 7.43 -11.48
CA ALA A 106 0.95 6.04 -11.40
C ALA A 106 1.37 5.72 -9.98
N HIS A 107 0.97 4.57 -9.49
CA HIS A 107 1.30 4.06 -8.16
C HIS A 107 1.81 2.64 -8.36
N ILE A 108 3.11 2.45 -8.19
CA ILE A 108 3.75 1.16 -8.41
C ILE A 108 4.38 0.69 -7.11
N ASP A 109 3.97 -0.48 -6.66
CA ASP A 109 4.50 -1.09 -5.43
C ASP A 109 5.45 -2.23 -5.77
N TYR A 110 6.57 -2.23 -5.11
CA TYR A 110 7.59 -3.29 -5.21
C TYR A 110 7.72 -3.97 -3.84
N TRP A 111 7.61 -5.29 -3.82
CA TRP A 111 7.86 -6.06 -2.60
C TRP A 111 9.32 -6.50 -2.56
N HIS A 112 9.94 -6.45 -1.39
CA HIS A 112 11.34 -6.88 -1.20
C HIS A 112 11.44 -8.36 -0.89
N ILE A 113 10.31 -9.05 -0.83
CA ILE A 113 10.23 -10.51 -0.72
C ILE A 113 9.32 -11.02 -1.83
N SER A 114 9.47 -12.28 -2.22
CA SER A 114 8.62 -12.85 -3.26
C SER A 114 7.20 -13.05 -2.75
N ARG A 115 6.23 -13.04 -3.67
CA ARG A 115 4.84 -13.35 -3.32
C ARG A 115 4.70 -14.77 -2.74
N TRP A 116 5.57 -15.70 -3.14
CA TRP A 116 5.60 -17.06 -2.58
C TRP A 116 6.05 -17.06 -1.13
N ASP A 117 7.02 -16.22 -0.78
CA ASP A 117 7.46 -16.06 0.61
C ASP A 117 6.35 -15.46 1.47
N VAL A 118 5.57 -14.53 0.92
CA VAL A 118 4.39 -13.99 1.61
C VAL A 118 3.39 -15.10 1.89
N LEU A 119 3.10 -15.95 0.89
CA LEU A 119 2.19 -17.08 1.08
C LEU A 119 2.68 -18.06 2.15
N LYS A 120 3.98 -18.31 2.20
CA LYS A 120 4.57 -19.21 3.20
C LYS A 120 4.35 -18.70 4.63
N GLN A 121 4.27 -17.41 4.83
CA GLN A 121 4.03 -16.83 6.15
C GLN A 121 2.69 -17.29 6.74
N ASN A 122 1.71 -17.67 5.90
CA ASN A 122 0.43 -18.20 6.36
C ASN A 122 0.57 -19.50 7.14
N PHE A 123 1.64 -20.25 6.92
CA PHE A 123 1.87 -21.54 7.54
C PHE A 123 2.92 -21.46 8.63
N SER A 124 3.40 -20.27 8.92
CA SER A 124 4.37 -20.05 9.98
C SER A 124 3.66 -20.03 11.32
N SER A 125 4.06 -20.90 12.23
CA SER A 125 3.57 -20.87 13.60
C SER A 125 4.38 -19.84 14.36
N SER A 126 4.09 -18.61 14.13
CA SER A 126 4.87 -17.56 14.68
C SER A 126 4.42 -17.23 16.10
N PRO A 127 5.26 -17.38 17.09
CA PRO A 127 4.88 -17.14 18.47
C PRO A 127 5.03 -15.69 18.90
N HIS A 128 5.05 -14.83 18.04
CA HIS A 128 5.40 -13.46 18.40
C HIS A 128 4.54 -12.74 19.33
#